data_8aa4beddecdade927441cbb2a077299e
#
_entry.id   8aa4beddecdade927441cbb2a077299e
#
_cell.length_a   1.000
_cell.length_b   1.000
_cell.length_c   1.000
_cell.angle_alpha   90.00
_cell.angle_beta   90.00
_cell.angle_gamma   90.00
#
_symmetry.space_group_name_H-M   'P 1'
#
loop_
_entity.id
_entity.type
_entity.pdbx_description
1 polymer ?
#
loop_
_entity_poly.entity_id
_entity_poly.type
_entity_poly.pdbx_seq_one_letter_code
_entity_poly.pdbx_strand_id
1 'polypeptide(L)'
;MIGTAKISSGGKFGPMFSGQADVNGKIVRTDTGEILAVVPSVNGKHPHISASTAGTMATNKAAEELGNNIITQLITKWSTQQSNFTKIYVVLQKADFMSYMTFESFLKAQTVSGIRNAYAKSLNDGVAEFEVEFEGKAQALAMGLAQTSPDGLSIKVTGLSGNRITAEVAQ
;
A
#
# COMPACT_ATOMS: atom_id res chain seq x y z
N MET A 1 -9.47 3.96 11.05
CA MET A 1 -8.62 4.83 11.90
C MET A 1 -8.81 4.43 13.34
N ILE A 2 -7.74 4.37 14.11
CA ILE A 2 -7.75 4.09 15.56
C ILE A 2 -6.94 5.21 16.22
N GLY A 3 -7.47 5.81 17.29
CA GLY A 3 -6.78 6.88 17.99
C GLY A 3 -7.27 7.02 19.43
N THR A 4 -6.52 7.75 20.24
CA THR A 4 -6.87 8.13 21.61
C THR A 4 -6.64 9.61 21.82
N ALA A 5 -7.43 10.20 22.71
CA ALA A 5 -7.26 11.58 23.16
C ALA A 5 -7.22 11.63 24.69
N LYS A 6 -6.28 12.37 25.23
CA LYS A 6 -6.20 12.65 26.67
C LYS A 6 -6.27 14.16 26.87
N ILE A 7 -7.22 14.58 27.70
CA ILE A 7 -7.42 16.00 28.05
C ILE A 7 -6.92 16.23 29.46
N SER A 8 -6.19 17.30 29.65
CA SER A 8 -5.68 17.74 30.97
C SER A 8 -5.84 19.26 31.14
N SER A 9 -5.85 19.70 32.38
CA SER A 9 -5.79 21.14 32.69
C SER A 9 -4.34 21.60 32.76
N GLY A 10 -3.99 22.62 32.02
CA GLY A 10 -2.67 23.27 32.07
C GLY A 10 -2.50 24.32 33.17
N GLY A 11 -3.51 24.41 34.07
CA GLY A 11 -3.49 25.37 35.16
C GLY A 11 -4.32 26.62 34.87
N LYS A 12 -4.34 27.55 35.85
CA LYS A 12 -5.03 28.83 35.78
C LYS A 12 -4.03 29.98 35.70
N PHE A 13 -4.24 30.88 34.76
CA PHE A 13 -3.41 32.10 34.62
C PHE A 13 -4.33 33.33 34.72
N GLY A 14 -4.34 33.98 35.88
CA GLY A 14 -5.30 35.07 36.15
C GLY A 14 -6.75 34.59 35.99
N PRO A 15 -7.59 35.25 35.18
CA PRO A 15 -8.98 34.87 34.95
C PRO A 15 -9.13 33.69 33.95
N MET A 16 -8.05 33.22 33.33
CA MET A 16 -8.11 32.23 32.28
C MET A 16 -7.66 30.83 32.73
N PHE A 17 -8.25 29.81 32.18
CA PHE A 17 -7.83 28.43 32.27
C PHE A 17 -7.07 28.03 31.03
N SER A 18 -6.01 27.23 31.15
CA SER A 18 -5.31 26.62 30.05
C SER A 18 -5.82 25.18 29.85
N GLY A 19 -6.45 24.90 28.70
CA GLY A 19 -6.74 23.53 28.27
C GLY A 19 -5.51 22.93 27.58
N GLN A 20 -5.25 21.66 27.83
CA GLN A 20 -4.24 20.87 27.13
C GLN A 20 -4.87 19.57 26.67
N ALA A 21 -4.51 19.13 25.45
CA ALA A 21 -4.94 17.85 24.91
C ALA A 21 -3.78 17.17 24.19
N ASP A 22 -3.60 15.89 24.46
CA ASP A 22 -2.70 15.01 23.73
C ASP A 22 -3.54 14.03 22.93
N VAL A 23 -3.33 14.01 21.61
CA VAL A 23 -4.02 13.09 20.72
C VAL A 23 -3.00 12.29 19.91
N ASN A 24 -3.31 11.04 19.68
CA ASN A 24 -2.53 10.19 18.79
C ASN A 24 -3.45 9.41 17.85
N GLY A 25 -2.90 8.87 16.80
CA GLY A 25 -3.69 8.09 15.87
C GLY A 25 -2.84 7.26 14.91
N LYS A 26 -3.46 6.21 14.41
CA LYS A 26 -2.92 5.39 13.33
C LYS A 26 -4.01 5.04 12.34
N ILE A 27 -3.63 4.94 11.08
CA ILE A 27 -4.47 4.40 10.02
C ILE A 27 -3.95 3.03 9.64
N VAL A 28 -4.86 2.07 9.61
CA VAL A 28 -4.59 0.68 9.25
C VAL A 28 -5.50 0.32 8.08
N ARG A 29 -4.96 -0.32 7.08
CA ARG A 29 -5.71 -0.92 5.98
C ARG A 29 -6.43 -2.16 6.50
N THR A 30 -7.73 -2.25 6.30
CA THR A 30 -8.55 -3.30 6.91
C THR A 30 -8.43 -4.66 6.24
N ASP A 31 -8.04 -4.70 4.97
CA ASP A 31 -7.86 -5.92 4.17
C ASP A 31 -6.53 -6.63 4.41
N THR A 32 -5.48 -5.88 4.74
CA THR A 32 -4.11 -6.41 4.89
C THR A 32 -3.53 -6.24 6.29
N GLY A 33 -4.14 -5.40 7.15
CA GLY A 33 -3.55 -5.01 8.43
C GLY A 33 -2.36 -4.05 8.32
N GLU A 34 -2.03 -3.58 7.11
CA GLU A 34 -0.91 -2.67 6.87
C GLU A 34 -1.13 -1.32 7.56
N ILE A 35 -0.11 -0.83 8.27
CA ILE A 35 -0.13 0.51 8.85
C ILE A 35 0.22 1.52 7.77
N LEU A 36 -0.73 2.41 7.46
CA LEU A 36 -0.59 3.44 6.43
C LEU A 36 -0.02 4.75 6.97
N ALA A 37 -0.39 5.13 8.19
CA ALA A 37 0.10 6.32 8.87
C ALA A 37 0.10 6.14 10.38
N VAL A 38 1.06 6.73 11.07
CA VAL A 38 1.15 6.78 12.54
C VAL A 38 1.55 8.18 12.98
N VAL A 39 0.75 8.75 13.86
CA VAL A 39 1.11 9.99 14.57
C VAL A 39 1.12 9.67 16.06
N PRO A 40 2.29 9.59 16.68
CA PRO A 40 2.44 9.07 18.06
C PRO A 40 1.85 10.01 19.11
N SER A 41 1.97 11.32 18.93
CA SER A 41 1.34 12.32 19.80
C SER A 41 1.34 13.68 19.13
N VAL A 42 0.22 14.40 19.32
CA VAL A 42 0.08 15.82 18.98
C VAL A 42 -0.50 16.54 20.19
N ASN A 43 0.11 17.64 20.59
CA ASN A 43 -0.31 18.40 21.76
C ASN A 43 -1.00 19.69 21.33
N GLY A 44 -2.26 19.86 21.73
CA GLY A 44 -3.02 21.09 21.58
C GLY A 44 -3.07 21.87 22.89
N LYS A 45 -2.95 23.20 22.82
CA LYS A 45 -3.11 24.11 23.96
C LYS A 45 -4.01 25.27 23.58
N HIS A 46 -4.93 25.62 24.48
CA HIS A 46 -5.80 26.77 24.26
C HIS A 46 -6.21 27.42 25.60
N PRO A 47 -5.99 28.73 25.80
CA PRO A 47 -6.47 29.47 26.97
C PRO A 47 -7.92 29.92 26.74
N HIS A 48 -8.78 29.85 27.79
CA HIS A 48 -10.14 30.38 27.78
C HIS A 48 -10.62 30.70 29.19
N ILE A 49 -11.60 31.59 29.34
CA ILE A 49 -12.22 31.93 30.63
C ILE A 49 -13.02 30.78 31.24
N SER A 50 -13.48 29.84 30.41
CA SER A 50 -14.13 28.59 30.80
C SER A 50 -13.17 27.42 30.65
N ALA A 51 -12.98 26.64 31.71
CA ALA A 51 -12.09 25.45 31.70
C ALA A 51 -12.56 24.39 30.69
N SER A 52 -13.87 24.16 30.58
CA SER A 52 -14.47 23.20 29.63
C SER A 52 -14.21 23.63 28.19
N THR A 53 -14.41 24.92 27.88
CA THR A 53 -14.16 25.43 26.53
C THR A 53 -12.66 25.42 26.19
N ALA A 54 -11.78 25.72 27.16
CA ALA A 54 -10.34 25.62 26.99
C ALA A 54 -9.91 24.17 26.58
N GLY A 55 -10.45 23.17 27.27
CA GLY A 55 -10.20 21.76 26.96
C GLY A 55 -10.71 21.35 25.57
N THR A 56 -11.93 21.75 25.21
CA THR A 56 -12.53 21.45 23.91
C THR A 56 -11.71 22.08 22.76
N MET A 57 -11.34 23.35 22.91
CA MET A 57 -10.54 24.04 21.88
C MET A 57 -9.12 23.50 21.77
N ALA A 58 -8.50 23.09 22.88
CA ALA A 58 -7.21 22.40 22.87
C ALA A 58 -7.29 21.05 22.10
N THR A 59 -8.38 20.31 22.33
CA THR A 59 -8.61 19.02 21.62
C THR A 59 -8.83 19.25 20.14
N ASN A 60 -9.63 20.23 19.75
CA ASN A 60 -9.89 20.53 18.32
C ASN A 60 -8.58 20.90 17.62
N LYS A 61 -7.75 21.74 18.23
CA LYS A 61 -6.45 22.12 17.67
C LYS A 61 -5.52 20.91 17.51
N ALA A 62 -5.44 20.05 18.51
CA ALA A 62 -4.63 18.84 18.42
C ALA A 62 -5.17 17.86 17.37
N ALA A 63 -6.50 17.72 17.26
CA ALA A 63 -7.14 16.86 16.26
C ALA A 63 -6.93 17.37 14.83
N GLU A 64 -6.97 18.67 14.60
CA GLU A 64 -6.69 19.28 13.30
C GLU A 64 -5.24 19.01 12.87
N GLU A 65 -4.28 19.21 13.76
CA GLU A 65 -2.87 18.94 13.49
C GLU A 65 -2.62 17.43 13.27
N LEU A 66 -3.27 16.55 14.05
CA LEU A 66 -3.24 15.11 13.83
C LEU A 66 -3.73 14.76 12.44
N GLY A 67 -4.88 15.33 12.02
CA GLY A 67 -5.47 15.11 10.70
C GLY A 67 -4.51 15.52 9.58
N ASN A 68 -3.92 16.69 9.66
CA ASN A 68 -2.96 17.21 8.68
C ASN A 68 -1.72 16.31 8.57
N ASN A 69 -1.17 15.86 9.71
CA ASN A 69 -0.02 14.95 9.74
C ASN A 69 -0.36 13.58 9.12
N ILE A 70 -1.54 13.03 9.40
CA ILE A 70 -2.01 11.79 8.81
C ILE A 70 -2.18 11.93 7.29
N ILE A 71 -2.83 12.99 6.82
CA ILE A 71 -3.03 13.25 5.40
C ILE A 71 -1.68 13.36 4.68
N THR A 72 -0.74 14.11 5.23
CA THR A 72 0.61 14.26 4.68
C THR A 72 1.33 12.91 4.55
N GLN A 73 1.28 12.07 5.59
CA GLN A 73 1.89 10.73 5.55
C GLN A 73 1.23 9.84 4.51
N LEU A 74 -0.12 9.87 4.38
CA LEU A 74 -0.85 9.10 3.38
C LEU A 74 -0.48 9.52 1.96
N ILE A 75 -0.46 10.84 1.68
CA ILE A 75 -0.09 11.37 0.36
C ILE A 75 1.34 10.97 0.02
N THR A 76 2.28 11.13 0.96
CA THR A 76 3.68 10.73 0.77
C THR A 76 3.80 9.24 0.50
N LYS A 77 3.12 8.40 1.29
CA LYS A 77 3.15 6.94 1.09
C LYS A 77 2.54 6.54 -0.25
N TRP A 78 1.41 7.13 -0.62
CA TRP A 78 0.76 6.85 -1.91
C TRP A 78 1.59 7.35 -3.09
N SER A 79 2.17 8.55 -3.02
CA SER A 79 3.03 9.05 -4.09
C SER A 79 4.27 8.17 -4.28
N THR A 80 4.84 7.66 -3.19
CA THR A 80 5.97 6.73 -3.25
C THR A 80 5.56 5.36 -3.78
N GLN A 81 4.36 4.88 -3.45
CA GLN A 81 3.82 3.63 -3.98
C GLN A 81 3.40 3.74 -5.46
N GLN A 82 2.85 4.89 -5.87
CA GLN A 82 2.46 5.12 -7.28
C GLN A 82 3.64 5.47 -8.18
N SER A 83 4.76 5.92 -7.62
CA SER A 83 5.80 6.54 -8.42
C SER A 83 6.65 5.55 -9.22
N ASN A 84 6.59 4.23 -8.99
CA ASN A 84 7.53 3.36 -9.68
C ASN A 84 7.05 2.00 -10.19
N PHE A 85 5.99 1.36 -9.66
CA PHE A 85 5.54 0.06 -10.19
C PHE A 85 4.15 -0.35 -9.70
N THR A 86 3.49 -1.16 -10.50
CA THR A 86 2.24 -1.85 -10.18
C THR A 86 2.55 -3.30 -9.86
N LYS A 87 2.00 -3.84 -8.78
CA LYS A 87 2.04 -5.28 -8.51
C LYS A 87 0.99 -5.98 -9.37
N ILE A 88 1.46 -6.89 -10.20
CA ILE A 88 0.65 -7.67 -11.13
C ILE A 88 0.82 -9.14 -10.80
N TYR A 89 -0.29 -9.87 -10.72
CA TYR A 89 -0.31 -11.30 -10.50
C TYR A 89 -0.41 -12.02 -11.84
N VAL A 90 0.57 -12.86 -12.14
CA VAL A 90 0.58 -13.68 -13.35
C VAL A 90 0.31 -15.12 -12.95
N VAL A 91 -0.71 -15.70 -13.53
CA VAL A 91 -1.12 -17.09 -13.31
C VAL A 91 -0.85 -17.89 -14.59
N LEU A 92 0.08 -18.83 -14.51
CA LEU A 92 0.42 -19.72 -15.61
C LEU A 92 -0.27 -21.08 -15.39
N GLN A 93 -1.18 -21.41 -16.26
CA GLN A 93 -1.91 -22.70 -16.26
C GLN A 93 -1.19 -23.74 -17.09
N LYS A 94 -1.47 -25.02 -16.81
CA LYS A 94 -0.85 -26.19 -17.45
C LYS A 94 0.68 -26.22 -17.28
N ALA A 95 1.17 -25.63 -16.21
CA ALA A 95 2.59 -25.56 -15.91
C ALA A 95 3.05 -26.83 -15.18
N ASP A 96 4.07 -27.48 -15.68
CA ASP A 96 4.88 -28.42 -14.94
C ASP A 96 6.05 -27.71 -14.22
N PHE A 97 6.86 -28.45 -13.49
CA PHE A 97 7.98 -27.87 -12.76
C PHE A 97 9.02 -27.19 -13.68
N MET A 98 9.27 -27.77 -14.85
CA MET A 98 10.23 -27.17 -15.81
C MET A 98 9.71 -25.87 -16.40
N SER A 99 8.44 -25.85 -16.79
CA SER A 99 7.75 -24.64 -17.28
C SER A 99 7.74 -23.53 -16.23
N TYR A 100 7.49 -23.90 -14.96
CA TYR A 100 7.56 -22.98 -13.81
C TYR A 100 8.94 -22.34 -13.68
N MET A 101 10.01 -23.14 -13.64
CA MET A 101 11.40 -22.65 -13.50
C MET A 101 11.84 -21.79 -14.70
N THR A 102 11.46 -22.20 -15.90
CA THR A 102 11.78 -21.48 -17.15
C THR A 102 11.09 -20.12 -17.16
N PHE A 103 9.79 -20.09 -16.79
CA PHE A 103 9.03 -18.85 -16.74
C PHE A 103 9.47 -17.92 -15.62
N GLU A 104 9.83 -18.46 -14.45
CA GLU A 104 10.44 -17.67 -13.36
C GLU A 104 11.74 -16.99 -13.83
N SER A 105 12.62 -17.75 -14.47
CA SER A 105 13.90 -17.26 -14.99
C SER A 105 13.69 -16.16 -16.04
N PHE A 106 12.72 -16.34 -16.94
CA PHE A 106 12.35 -15.39 -17.96
C PHE A 106 11.85 -14.06 -17.34
N LEU A 107 10.98 -14.13 -16.34
CA LEU A 107 10.49 -12.93 -15.64
C LEU A 107 11.62 -12.21 -14.89
N LYS A 108 12.52 -12.97 -14.24
CA LYS A 108 13.69 -12.41 -13.52
C LYS A 108 14.74 -11.82 -14.44
N ALA A 109 14.88 -12.34 -15.64
CA ALA A 109 15.78 -11.79 -16.67
C ALA A 109 15.29 -10.44 -17.22
N GLN A 110 14.11 -9.98 -16.82
CA GLN A 110 13.51 -8.70 -17.24
C GLN A 110 13.42 -8.55 -18.77
N THR A 111 13.23 -9.65 -19.46
CA THR A 111 13.17 -9.70 -20.93
C THR A 111 11.99 -8.86 -21.48
N VAL A 112 10.90 -8.75 -20.70
CA VAL A 112 9.83 -7.80 -20.97
C VAL A 112 10.17 -6.47 -20.32
N SER A 113 10.33 -5.44 -21.14
CA SER A 113 10.64 -4.08 -20.66
C SER A 113 9.59 -3.58 -19.68
N GLY A 114 10.02 -3.02 -18.56
CA GLY A 114 9.15 -2.53 -17.48
C GLY A 114 9.01 -3.50 -16.29
N ILE A 115 9.48 -4.74 -16.39
CA ILE A 115 9.59 -5.63 -15.21
C ILE A 115 10.75 -5.12 -14.35
N ARG A 116 10.47 -4.86 -13.06
CA ARG A 116 11.50 -4.53 -12.06
C ARG A 116 11.92 -5.74 -11.25
N ASN A 117 10.93 -6.45 -10.71
CA ASN A 117 11.15 -7.66 -9.94
C ASN A 117 10.07 -8.68 -10.26
N ALA A 118 10.38 -9.95 -10.09
CA ALA A 118 9.43 -11.04 -10.19
C ALA A 118 9.67 -12.06 -9.06
N TYR A 119 8.59 -12.45 -8.42
CA TYR A 119 8.59 -13.38 -7.29
C TYR A 119 7.69 -14.56 -7.61
N ALA A 120 8.27 -15.74 -7.63
CA ALA A 120 7.49 -16.97 -7.69
C ALA A 120 6.80 -17.22 -6.35
N LYS A 121 5.52 -17.55 -6.37
CA LYS A 121 4.70 -17.74 -5.15
C LYS A 121 4.38 -19.21 -4.92
N SER A 122 3.84 -19.88 -5.92
CA SER A 122 3.41 -21.28 -5.78
C SER A 122 3.38 -21.99 -7.11
N LEU A 123 3.45 -23.32 -7.05
CA LEU A 123 3.08 -24.23 -8.13
C LEU A 123 2.24 -25.36 -7.51
N ASN A 124 0.95 -25.41 -7.83
CA ASN A 124 0.02 -26.41 -7.32
C ASN A 124 -0.89 -26.86 -8.47
N ASP A 125 -1.05 -28.17 -8.63
CA ASP A 125 -1.98 -28.78 -9.59
C ASP A 125 -1.91 -28.22 -11.02
N GLY A 126 -0.68 -27.95 -11.49
CA GLY A 126 -0.46 -27.41 -12.83
C GLY A 126 -0.75 -25.90 -12.96
N VAL A 127 -0.94 -25.21 -11.84
CA VAL A 127 -1.13 -23.75 -11.78
C VAL A 127 0.04 -23.13 -11.05
N ALA A 128 0.78 -22.27 -11.75
CA ALA A 128 1.87 -21.48 -11.16
C ALA A 128 1.44 -20.03 -10.96
N GLU A 129 1.77 -19.45 -9.81
CA GLU A 129 1.48 -18.07 -9.51
C GLU A 129 2.77 -17.26 -9.29
N PHE A 130 2.81 -16.08 -9.90
CA PHE A 130 3.92 -15.14 -9.80
C PHE A 130 3.39 -13.74 -9.45
N GLU A 131 4.15 -13.00 -8.65
CA GLU A 131 3.95 -11.57 -8.41
C GLU A 131 5.02 -10.80 -9.16
N VAL A 132 4.63 -9.87 -10.02
CA VAL A 132 5.52 -9.06 -10.85
C VAL A 132 5.37 -7.59 -10.49
N GLU A 133 6.47 -6.94 -10.16
CA GLU A 133 6.54 -5.50 -10.02
C GLU A 133 6.85 -4.89 -11.39
N PHE A 134 5.87 -4.18 -11.96
CA PHE A 134 5.90 -3.70 -13.35
C PHE A 134 5.72 -2.18 -13.44
N GLU A 135 6.53 -1.50 -14.27
CA GLU A 135 6.38 -0.07 -14.59
C GLU A 135 5.26 0.12 -15.61
N GLY A 136 4.03 0.26 -15.13
CA GLY A 136 2.88 0.47 -16.00
C GLY A 136 1.66 -0.36 -15.58
N LYS A 137 0.75 -0.51 -16.53
CA LYS A 137 -0.51 -1.25 -16.33
C LYS A 137 -0.37 -2.72 -16.71
N ALA A 138 -1.18 -3.58 -16.11
CA ALA A 138 -1.21 -5.01 -16.38
C ALA A 138 -1.41 -5.34 -17.89
N GLN A 139 -2.14 -4.49 -18.61
CA GLN A 139 -2.32 -4.65 -20.06
C GLN A 139 -1.00 -4.58 -20.83
N ALA A 140 -0.08 -3.68 -20.46
CA ALA A 140 1.22 -3.56 -21.12
C ALA A 140 2.10 -4.78 -20.83
N LEU A 141 2.10 -5.30 -19.60
CA LEU A 141 2.78 -6.55 -19.28
C LEU A 141 2.17 -7.73 -20.06
N ALA A 142 0.84 -7.84 -20.13
CA ALA A 142 0.18 -8.89 -20.87
C ALA A 142 0.54 -8.88 -22.37
N MET A 143 0.62 -7.69 -22.98
CA MET A 143 1.09 -7.54 -24.36
C MET A 143 2.56 -7.96 -24.51
N GLY A 144 3.43 -7.57 -23.60
CA GLY A 144 4.82 -7.99 -23.59
C GLY A 144 4.99 -9.50 -23.50
N LEU A 145 4.24 -10.14 -22.58
CA LEU A 145 4.21 -11.61 -22.44
C LEU A 145 3.68 -12.34 -23.67
N ALA A 146 2.71 -11.73 -24.37
CA ALA A 146 2.17 -12.31 -25.60
C ALA A 146 3.14 -12.19 -26.80
N GLN A 147 4.04 -11.23 -26.78
CA GLN A 147 5.01 -10.96 -27.86
C GLN A 147 6.36 -11.65 -27.64
N THR A 148 6.68 -11.96 -26.39
CA THR A 148 8.00 -12.51 -26.02
C THR A 148 7.81 -13.76 -25.19
N SER A 149 8.14 -14.91 -25.76
CA SER A 149 8.12 -16.19 -25.05
C SER A 149 9.51 -16.57 -24.56
N PRO A 150 9.62 -17.26 -23.40
CA PRO A 150 10.89 -17.87 -22.98
C PRO A 150 11.39 -18.90 -23.99
N ASP A 151 12.69 -19.06 -24.09
CA ASP A 151 13.27 -20.11 -24.96
C ASP A 151 12.77 -21.50 -24.53
N GLY A 152 12.19 -22.21 -25.50
CA GLY A 152 11.66 -23.55 -25.26
C GLY A 152 10.32 -23.64 -24.54
N LEU A 153 9.66 -22.48 -24.23
CA LEU A 153 8.35 -22.46 -23.58
C LEU A 153 7.41 -21.52 -24.34
N SER A 154 6.45 -22.09 -25.05
CA SER A 154 5.37 -21.30 -25.68
C SER A 154 4.30 -20.95 -24.65
N ILE A 155 3.98 -19.68 -24.52
CA ILE A 155 2.92 -19.20 -23.61
C ILE A 155 1.89 -18.40 -24.36
N LYS A 156 0.62 -18.58 -23.98
CA LYS A 156 -0.52 -17.85 -24.52
C LYS A 156 -1.24 -17.12 -23.40
N VAL A 157 -1.35 -15.81 -23.50
CA VAL A 157 -2.18 -15.02 -22.58
C VAL A 157 -3.65 -15.28 -22.90
N THR A 158 -4.40 -15.78 -21.93
CA THR A 158 -5.81 -16.19 -22.08
C THR A 158 -6.78 -15.26 -21.37
N GLY A 159 -6.30 -14.43 -20.44
CA GLY A 159 -7.16 -13.52 -19.69
C GLY A 159 -6.43 -12.37 -19.02
N LEU A 160 -7.18 -11.28 -18.83
CA LEU A 160 -6.74 -10.09 -18.09
C LEU A 160 -7.91 -9.56 -17.27
N SER A 161 -7.74 -9.43 -15.96
CA SER A 161 -8.75 -8.86 -15.06
C SER A 161 -8.06 -8.04 -13.98
N GLY A 162 -8.26 -6.72 -14.00
CA GLY A 162 -7.57 -5.81 -13.08
C GLY A 162 -6.04 -5.95 -13.19
N ASN A 163 -5.41 -6.32 -12.08
CA ASN A 163 -3.97 -6.58 -12.00
C ASN A 163 -3.62 -8.09 -12.06
N ARG A 164 -4.53 -8.93 -12.58
CA ARG A 164 -4.30 -10.37 -12.75
C ARG A 164 -4.28 -10.73 -14.23
N ILE A 165 -3.18 -11.35 -14.66
CA ILE A 165 -2.99 -11.90 -16.00
C ILE A 165 -3.09 -13.41 -15.90
N THR A 166 -3.87 -14.04 -16.77
CA THR A 166 -3.91 -15.49 -16.91
C THR A 166 -3.27 -15.87 -18.23
N ALA A 167 -2.34 -16.81 -18.16
CA ALA A 167 -1.67 -17.38 -19.33
C ALA A 167 -1.67 -18.90 -19.21
N GLU A 168 -1.46 -19.60 -20.31
CA GLU A 168 -1.30 -21.05 -20.33
C GLU A 168 -0.06 -21.45 -21.12
N VAL A 169 0.54 -22.56 -20.73
CA VAL A 169 1.57 -23.22 -21.53
C VAL A 169 0.91 -23.82 -22.77
N ALA A 170 1.31 -23.35 -23.96
CA ALA A 170 0.86 -23.92 -25.22
C ALA A 170 1.71 -25.15 -25.54
N GLN A 171 1.04 -26.23 -25.86
CA GLN A 171 1.67 -27.47 -26.33
C GLN A 171 2.07 -27.33 -27.80
#